data_ec7e5148df7a70184948b7f804fe2458
#
_entry.id   ec7e5148df7a70184948b7f804fe2458
#
_cell.length_a   1.000
_cell.length_b   1.000
_cell.length_c   1.000
_cell.angle_alpha   90.00
_cell.angle_beta   90.00
_cell.angle_gamma   90.00
#
_symmetry.space_group_name_H-M   'P 1'
#
loop_
_entity.id
_entity.type
_entity.pdbx_description
1 polymer ?
#
loop_
_entity_poly.entity_id
_entity_poly.type
_entity_poly.pdbx_seq_one_letter_code
_entity_poly.pdbx_strand_id
1 'polypeptide(L)'
;MSSVLEKNKGKLAEVCRRFGVRRLEVFGSAVREDFDPAKSDFDFIVSFADKTPGTYADRYFDFAAAIEKLLGRRIDLLTERSIRNPYFRREVEAARQIVYDERTQEAAA
;
A
#
# COMPACT_ATOMS: atom_id res chain seq x y z
N MET A 1 11.91 0.84 7.01
CA MET A 1 11.18 0.46 5.79
C MET A 1 12.13 -0.18 4.80
N SER A 2 11.64 -1.11 4.01
CA SER A 2 12.45 -1.84 3.02
C SER A 2 13.11 -0.90 2.01
N SER A 3 14.34 -1.22 1.62
CA SER A 3 15.05 -0.44 0.60
C SER A 3 14.36 -0.48 -0.76
N VAL A 4 13.63 -1.58 -1.05
CA VAL A 4 12.85 -1.69 -2.29
C VAL A 4 11.77 -0.62 -2.33
N LEU A 5 11.08 -0.41 -1.22
CA LEU A 5 10.03 0.62 -1.12
C LEU A 5 10.63 2.02 -1.20
N GLU A 6 11.74 2.25 -0.53
CA GLU A 6 12.41 3.55 -0.56
C GLU A 6 12.86 3.91 -1.97
N LYS A 7 13.44 2.96 -2.68
CA LYS A 7 13.88 3.14 -4.07
C LYS A 7 12.74 3.48 -5.01
N ASN A 8 11.56 2.92 -4.77
CA ASN A 8 10.42 3.06 -5.66
C ASN A 8 9.38 4.05 -5.18
N LYS A 9 9.71 4.82 -4.13
CA LYS A 9 8.74 5.70 -3.49
C LYS A 9 8.10 6.69 -4.46
N GLY A 10 8.89 7.29 -5.34
CA GLY A 10 8.37 8.24 -6.32
C GLY A 10 7.44 7.58 -7.33
N LYS A 11 7.80 6.39 -7.79
CA LYS A 11 6.98 5.64 -8.75
C LYS A 11 5.71 5.13 -8.10
N LEU A 12 5.78 4.72 -6.85
CA LEU A 12 4.60 4.32 -6.07
C LEU A 12 3.64 5.48 -5.93
N ALA A 13 4.16 6.68 -5.65
CA ALA A 13 3.33 7.88 -5.55
C ALA A 13 2.63 8.18 -6.87
N GLU A 14 3.31 8.02 -8.01
CA GLU A 14 2.70 8.21 -9.32
C GLU A 14 1.55 7.23 -9.57
N VAL A 15 1.76 5.97 -9.26
CA VAL A 15 0.72 4.95 -9.42
C VAL A 15 -0.47 5.27 -8.51
N CYS A 16 -0.20 5.66 -7.27
CA CYS A 16 -1.26 6.04 -6.35
C CYS A 16 -2.10 7.21 -6.88
N ARG A 17 -1.44 8.23 -7.43
CA ARG A 17 -2.16 9.37 -8.01
C ARG A 17 -3.00 8.95 -9.21
N ARG A 18 -2.47 8.07 -10.05
CA ARG A 18 -3.18 7.59 -11.23
C ARG A 18 -4.47 6.87 -10.87
N PHE A 19 -4.46 6.12 -9.79
CA PHE A 19 -5.61 5.31 -9.38
C PHE A 19 -6.50 5.99 -8.34
N GLY A 20 -6.23 7.24 -7.98
CA GLY A 20 -7.04 7.97 -7.02
C GLY A 20 -6.92 7.45 -5.61
N VAL A 21 -5.73 7.00 -5.24
CA VAL A 21 -5.46 6.52 -3.89
C VAL A 21 -5.33 7.70 -2.95
N ARG A 22 -6.02 7.64 -1.82
CA ARG A 22 -5.89 8.64 -0.76
C ARG A 22 -4.68 8.34 0.12
N ARG A 23 -4.48 7.08 0.47
CA ARG A 23 -3.38 6.66 1.33
C ARG A 23 -2.99 5.23 1.01
N LEU A 24 -1.69 4.98 1.01
CA LEU A 24 -1.13 3.64 0.91
C LEU A 24 -0.17 3.46 2.08
N GLU A 25 -0.37 2.38 2.83
CA GLU A 25 0.48 2.05 3.96
C GLU A 25 1.03 0.65 3.80
N VAL A 26 2.14 0.38 4.46
CA VAL A 26 2.77 -0.94 4.47
C VAL A 26 2.87 -1.41 5.92
N PHE A 27 2.77 -2.72 6.11
CA PHE A 27 2.94 -3.32 7.44
C PHE A 27 3.59 -4.69 7.27
N GLY A 28 3.74 -5.42 8.39
CA GLY A 28 4.30 -6.76 8.36
C GLY A 28 5.81 -6.75 8.17
N SER A 29 6.34 -7.75 7.48
CA SER A 29 7.78 -7.96 7.34
C SER A 29 8.49 -6.83 6.62
N ALA A 30 7.80 -6.09 5.75
CA ALA A 30 8.42 -5.01 4.98
C ALA A 30 8.87 -3.82 5.85
N VAL A 31 8.34 -3.69 7.08
CA VAL A 31 8.76 -2.63 8.02
C VAL A 31 9.75 -3.15 9.05
N ARG A 32 10.08 -4.44 9.01
CA ARG A 32 11.05 -5.05 9.92
C ARG A 32 12.41 -5.14 9.27
N GLU A 33 13.44 -5.28 10.09
CA GLU A 33 14.81 -5.43 9.60
C GLU A 33 15.05 -6.80 8.97
N ASP A 34 14.23 -7.78 9.30
CA ASP A 34 14.37 -9.15 8.82
C ASP A 34 13.65 -9.42 7.49
N PHE A 35 13.23 -8.37 6.79
CA PHE A 35 12.60 -8.51 5.47
C PHE A 35 13.57 -9.15 4.48
N ASP A 36 13.13 -10.25 3.88
CA ASP A 36 13.90 -10.98 2.87
C ASP A 36 13.27 -10.73 1.49
N PRO A 37 13.92 -9.95 0.61
CA PRO A 37 13.35 -9.65 -0.71
C PRO A 37 13.05 -10.86 -1.56
N ALA A 38 13.69 -12.00 -1.29
CA ALA A 38 13.47 -13.22 -2.07
C ALA A 38 12.27 -14.02 -1.58
N LYS A 39 11.88 -13.88 -0.33
CA LYS A 39 10.87 -14.74 0.31
C LYS A 39 9.67 -14.00 0.86
N SER A 40 9.84 -12.77 1.29
CA SER A 40 8.77 -12.00 1.94
C SER A 40 7.91 -11.28 0.92
N ASP A 41 6.60 -11.29 1.15
CA ASP A 41 5.66 -10.50 0.36
C ASP A 41 5.43 -9.16 1.04
N PHE A 42 5.08 -8.15 0.25
CA PHE A 42 4.68 -6.87 0.80
C PHE A 42 3.21 -6.91 1.18
N ASP A 43 2.89 -6.38 2.36
CA ASP A 43 1.53 -6.27 2.86
C ASP A 43 1.15 -4.80 2.88
N PHE A 44 0.18 -4.41 2.06
CA PHE A 44 -0.26 -3.03 1.93
C PHE A 44 -1.70 -2.86 2.39
N ILE A 45 -2.00 -1.65 2.86
CA ILE A 45 -3.37 -1.21 3.14
C ILE A 45 -3.63 0.00 2.26
N VAL A 46 -4.68 -0.05 1.46
CA VAL A 46 -5.03 1.04 0.54
C VAL A 46 -6.34 1.68 0.95
N SER A 47 -6.40 3.01 0.82
CA SER A 47 -7.64 3.79 0.92
C SER A 47 -7.76 4.63 -0.33
N PHE A 48 -8.91 4.52 -1.02
CA PHE A 48 -9.17 5.31 -2.21
C PHE A 48 -9.93 6.58 -1.87
N ALA A 49 -9.58 7.69 -2.52
CA ALA A 49 -10.24 8.97 -2.31
C ALA A 49 -11.61 9.01 -2.96
N ASP A 50 -11.70 8.46 -4.17
CA ASP A 50 -12.93 8.44 -4.94
C ASP A 50 -13.72 7.17 -4.63
N LYS A 51 -15.00 7.37 -4.30
CA LYS A 51 -15.90 6.28 -3.96
C LYS A 51 -16.93 6.04 -5.04
N THR A 52 -16.60 6.34 -6.29
CA THR A 52 -17.52 6.17 -7.41
C THR A 52 -17.97 4.70 -7.50
N PRO A 53 -19.28 4.44 -7.40
CA PRO A 53 -19.79 3.08 -7.48
C PRO A 53 -19.55 2.47 -8.85
N GLY A 54 -19.42 1.15 -8.89
CA GLY A 54 -19.34 0.40 -10.14
C GLY A 54 -17.93 0.22 -10.69
N THR A 55 -16.97 1.03 -10.24
CA THR A 55 -15.59 0.93 -10.74
C THR A 55 -14.59 0.56 -9.65
N TYR A 56 -15.07 0.43 -8.42
CA TYR A 56 -14.18 0.19 -7.27
C TYR A 56 -13.41 -1.12 -7.39
N ALA A 57 -14.10 -2.20 -7.73
CA ALA A 57 -13.45 -3.51 -7.82
C ALA A 57 -12.39 -3.54 -8.91
N ASP A 58 -12.70 -3.00 -10.08
CA ASP A 58 -11.75 -2.92 -11.18
C ASP A 58 -10.53 -2.09 -10.79
N ARG A 59 -10.76 -0.94 -10.15
CA ARG A 59 -9.69 -0.07 -9.70
C ARG A 59 -8.78 -0.78 -8.68
N TYR A 60 -9.42 -1.50 -7.75
CA TYR A 60 -8.68 -2.25 -6.72
C TYR A 60 -7.74 -3.27 -7.36
N PHE A 61 -8.27 -4.09 -8.27
CA PHE A 61 -7.47 -5.13 -8.90
C PHE A 61 -6.42 -4.56 -9.85
N ASP A 62 -6.76 -3.51 -10.60
CA ASP A 62 -5.81 -2.86 -11.50
C ASP A 62 -4.67 -2.20 -10.71
N PHE A 63 -5.00 -1.58 -9.58
CA PHE A 63 -3.99 -0.98 -8.71
C PHE A 63 -3.06 -2.05 -8.16
N ALA A 64 -3.61 -3.16 -7.67
CA ALA A 64 -2.80 -4.26 -7.15
C ALA A 64 -1.84 -4.78 -8.22
N ALA A 65 -2.33 -4.98 -9.44
CA ALA A 65 -1.50 -5.46 -10.54
C ALA A 65 -0.40 -4.46 -10.90
N ALA A 66 -0.71 -3.17 -10.86
CA ALA A 66 0.28 -2.12 -11.15
C ALA A 66 1.40 -2.10 -10.11
N ILE A 67 1.04 -2.26 -8.84
CA ILE A 67 2.05 -2.30 -7.76
C ILE A 67 2.90 -3.55 -7.88
N GLU A 68 2.29 -4.70 -8.16
CA GLU A 68 3.03 -5.94 -8.34
C GLU A 68 4.03 -5.84 -9.49
N LYS A 69 3.59 -5.24 -10.60
CA LYS A 69 4.45 -5.04 -11.76
C LYS A 69 5.60 -4.11 -11.43
N LEU A 70 5.32 -3.03 -10.73
CA LEU A 70 6.34 -2.05 -10.35
C LEU A 70 7.40 -2.66 -9.44
N LEU A 71 6.98 -3.43 -8.44
CA LEU A 71 7.89 -4.01 -7.46
C LEU A 71 8.50 -5.33 -7.90
N GLY A 72 7.94 -5.95 -8.94
CA GLY A 72 8.43 -7.22 -9.47
C GLY A 72 8.17 -8.40 -8.56
N ARG A 73 7.10 -8.34 -7.75
CA ARG A 73 6.75 -9.39 -6.82
C ARG A 73 5.29 -9.32 -6.44
N ARG A 74 4.79 -10.41 -5.84
CA ARG A 74 3.42 -10.45 -5.35
C ARG A 74 3.28 -9.58 -4.10
N ILE A 75 2.09 -9.02 -3.94
CA ILE A 75 1.74 -8.23 -2.77
C ILE A 75 0.39 -8.70 -2.23
N ASP A 76 0.15 -8.42 -0.96
CA ASP A 76 -1.16 -8.54 -0.35
C ASP A 76 -1.72 -7.13 -0.19
N LEU A 77 -2.89 -6.88 -0.76
CA LEU A 77 -3.52 -5.57 -0.70
C LEU A 77 -4.80 -5.66 0.10
N LEU A 78 -4.83 -4.95 1.22
CA LEU A 78 -5.97 -4.93 2.14
C LEU A 78 -6.61 -3.56 2.14
N THR A 79 -7.88 -3.52 2.55
CA THR A 79 -8.57 -2.27 2.86
C THR A 79 -8.80 -2.20 4.36
N GLU A 80 -9.08 -1.00 4.87
CA GLU A 80 -9.39 -0.84 6.30
C GLU A 80 -10.55 -1.74 6.72
N ARG A 81 -11.56 -1.86 5.86
CA ARG A 81 -12.74 -2.68 6.14
C ARG A 81 -12.44 -4.17 6.27
N SER A 82 -11.41 -4.65 5.60
CA SER A 82 -11.07 -6.07 5.63
C SER A 82 -10.34 -6.46 6.91
N ILE A 83 -9.87 -5.49 7.67
CA ILE A 83 -9.15 -5.75 8.92
C ILE A 83 -10.15 -5.77 10.06
N ARG A 84 -10.77 -6.94 10.29
CA ARG A 84 -11.85 -7.09 11.26
C ARG A 84 -11.42 -7.74 12.57
N ASN A 85 -10.44 -8.62 12.52
CA ASN A 85 -9.96 -9.31 13.71
C ASN A 85 -9.23 -8.30 14.62
N PRO A 86 -9.66 -8.12 15.89
CA PRO A 86 -9.05 -7.11 16.75
C PRO A 86 -7.58 -7.37 17.07
N TYR A 87 -7.17 -8.63 17.12
CA TYR A 87 -5.76 -8.97 17.37
C TYR A 87 -4.90 -8.61 16.17
N PHE A 88 -5.38 -8.93 14.97
CA PHE A 88 -4.69 -8.58 13.74
C PHE A 88 -4.62 -7.06 13.55
N ARG A 89 -5.72 -6.37 13.83
CA ARG A 89 -5.75 -4.91 13.74
C ARG A 89 -4.73 -4.28 14.68
N ARG A 90 -4.59 -4.82 15.87
CA ARG A 90 -3.61 -4.32 16.84
C ARG A 90 -2.20 -4.45 16.31
N GLU A 91 -1.87 -5.59 15.69
CA GLU A 91 -0.57 -5.80 15.08
C GLU A 91 -0.32 -4.84 13.92
N VAL A 92 -1.34 -4.64 13.07
CA VAL A 92 -1.26 -3.71 11.95
C VAL A 92 -1.02 -2.29 12.44
N GLU A 93 -1.81 -1.84 13.43
CA GLU A 93 -1.68 -0.48 13.96
C GLU A 93 -0.31 -0.22 14.56
N ALA A 94 0.29 -1.24 15.17
CA ALA A 94 1.62 -1.10 15.76
C ALA A 94 2.74 -1.03 14.72
N ALA A 95 2.51 -1.58 13.52
CA ALA A 95 3.57 -1.72 12.53
C ALA A 95 3.37 -0.89 11.27
N ARG A 96 2.19 -0.35 11.02
CA ARG A 96 1.88 0.32 9.75
C ARG A 96 2.69 1.59 9.58
N GLN A 97 3.18 1.80 8.35
CA GLN A 97 3.92 3.00 7.97
C GLN A 97 3.37 3.54 6.66
N ILE A 98 3.30 4.86 6.57
CA ILE A 98 2.76 5.53 5.38
C ILE A 98 3.79 5.46 4.25
N VAL A 99 3.35 4.94 3.10
CA VAL A 99 4.13 4.95 1.87
C VAL A 99 3.72 6.14 1.00
N TYR A 100 2.42 6.44 0.99
CA TYR A 100 1.88 7.56 0.21
C TYR A 100 0.66 8.11 0.94
N ASP A 101 0.56 9.44 0.99
CA ASP A 101 -0.61 10.14 1.52
C ASP A 101 -0.82 11.37 0.63
N GLU A 102 -1.99 11.46 0.00
CA GLU A 102 -2.27 12.54 -0.96
C GLU A 102 -2.17 13.93 -0.32
N ARG A 103 -2.51 14.04 0.97
CA ARG A 103 -2.42 15.32 1.68
C ARG A 103 -0.97 15.77 1.84
N THR A 104 -0.10 14.82 2.16
CA THR A 104 1.33 15.11 2.31
C THR A 104 1.94 15.47 0.97
N GLN A 105 1.56 14.76 -0.10
CA GLN A 105 2.05 15.04 -1.43
C GLN A 105 1.61 16.42 -1.91
N GLU A 106 0.37 16.80 -1.64
CA GLU A 106 -0.14 18.13 -1.97
C GLU A 106 0.62 19.22 -1.21
N ALA A 107 0.88 18.98 0.07
CA ALA A 107 1.62 19.93 0.90
C ALA A 107 3.06 20.08 0.43
N ALA A 108 3.66 19.02 -0.11
CA ALA A 108 5.02 19.03 -0.61
C ALA A 108 5.12 19.70 -1.98
N ALA A 109 4.03 19.77 -2.69
CA ALA A 109 3.99 20.40 -4.00
C ALA A 109 3.92 21.92 -3.87
#